data_b0c8664967e9a5c5b6ae2e04dab30d94
#
_entry.id   b0c8664967e9a5c5b6ae2e04dab30d94
#
_cell.length_a   1.000
_cell.length_b   1.000
_cell.length_c   1.000
_cell.angle_alpha   90.00
_cell.angle_beta   90.00
_cell.angle_gamma   90.00
#
_symmetry.space_group_name_H-M   'P 1'
#
loop_
_entity.id
_entity.type
_entity.pdbx_description
1 polymer ?
#
loop_
_entity_poly.entity_id
_entity_poly.type
_entity_poly.pdbx_seq_one_letter_code
_entity_poly.pdbx_strand_id
1 'polypeptide(L)'
;MTKLDEFHDAEEKRGRAEANRLLFTWLSDDAARADLYRCLLKSSEVLKFQSRAGNKERRTPEIPSEFHQEVYLLAKRKHVVKALTDPKFSSSPYSALGSGTFMLGLDDEKNIEQSKFASKCLRYDARIIDALASVAFDAAAVLPSKQRNFDLVNAAEQCALHFAGFLYGFEQADHVLLEKTMRAAHIGADYQIMGRHFVSEPGDVPNATTALGALLQRVAQLIDIYRARIGQTEEDTYQRLGQELKELRQEMGKSMGSPPLEFEPVLRRIATQTLSGVKADYTGNELAVIVVGLIAGSIGNIQAGASIAINQFFSDAALIAGAQDAAVKWQLGETGDGPLYDLIWEALRLNPPVPFLPRKTKEAIDLGDSTVIPKDRNVILAVGAATRDFKPDPDCFNANRKERDPLIFGGPEGTGAFPHQCVGEHLAMPVIARIVRGVLLLDGLAETLNPRTGELFRLEKSWGVNCTKYPLQFNRTSVLTQFPLIVIMKVKNPVSVHAEALKEIIKYGAPKIEKKLRDAGHVHFAWLLFLENDTKLMLSTIYDRDFDSYIEYFALQIGSLFDLIFPHIEDAPPMPVSEFPKEFVDTIRHYNHRTAAGYFFSAYPMADVSMITHQFPPEDQ
;
A
#
# COMPACT_ATOMS: atom_id res chain seq x y z
N MET A 1 8.61 7.49 -38.11
CA MET A 1 9.82 6.95 -37.47
C MET A 1 9.42 6.48 -36.09
N THR A 2 9.65 5.23 -35.75
CA THR A 2 9.34 4.71 -34.42
C THR A 2 10.42 5.16 -33.40
N LYS A 3 10.16 5.00 -32.10
CA LYS A 3 11.19 5.25 -31.07
C LYS A 3 12.45 4.39 -31.27
N LEU A 4 12.29 3.17 -31.75
CA LEU A 4 13.43 2.30 -32.07
C LEU A 4 14.22 2.79 -33.27
N ASP A 5 13.54 3.21 -34.35
CA ASP A 5 14.22 3.79 -35.51
C ASP A 5 14.99 5.06 -35.11
N GLU A 6 14.41 5.89 -34.25
CA GLU A 6 15.03 7.11 -33.73
C GLU A 6 16.26 6.80 -32.86
N PHE A 7 16.19 5.73 -32.03
CA PHE A 7 17.33 5.26 -31.24
C PHE A 7 18.47 4.80 -32.12
N HIS A 8 18.20 3.94 -33.11
CA HIS A 8 19.23 3.42 -34.03
C HIS A 8 19.83 4.50 -34.94
N ASP A 9 18.98 5.41 -35.43
CA ASP A 9 19.46 6.57 -36.20
C ASP A 9 20.36 7.48 -35.36
N ALA A 10 20.03 7.69 -34.09
CA ALA A 10 20.86 8.44 -33.16
C ALA A 10 22.19 7.71 -32.87
N GLU A 11 22.16 6.39 -32.67
CA GLU A 11 23.38 5.59 -32.46
C GLU A 11 24.31 5.64 -33.66
N GLU A 12 23.76 5.48 -34.88
CA GLU A 12 24.53 5.48 -36.12
C GLU A 12 25.08 6.88 -36.47
N LYS A 13 24.24 7.91 -36.43
CA LYS A 13 24.62 9.25 -36.93
C LYS A 13 25.23 10.17 -35.87
N ARG A 14 24.88 9.98 -34.60
CA ARG A 14 25.29 10.89 -33.50
C ARG A 14 26.07 10.19 -32.40
N GLY A 15 26.16 8.86 -32.45
CA GLY A 15 26.91 8.03 -31.54
C GLY A 15 26.12 7.57 -30.30
N ARG A 16 26.68 6.57 -29.61
CA ARG A 16 26.05 5.87 -28.48
C ARG A 16 25.66 6.75 -27.31
N ALA A 17 26.39 7.84 -27.06
CA ALA A 17 26.09 8.76 -25.96
C ALA A 17 24.76 9.47 -26.18
N GLU A 18 24.46 9.86 -27.41
CA GLU A 18 23.20 10.53 -27.76
C GLU A 18 22.04 9.53 -27.78
N ALA A 19 22.23 8.33 -28.32
CA ALA A 19 21.24 7.27 -28.26
C ALA A 19 20.84 6.95 -26.80
N ASN A 20 21.82 6.82 -25.91
CA ASN A 20 21.57 6.61 -24.47
C ASN A 20 20.84 7.80 -23.83
N ARG A 21 21.18 9.04 -24.21
CA ARG A 21 20.49 10.22 -23.71
C ARG A 21 19.01 10.24 -24.09
N LEU A 22 18.71 9.89 -25.34
CA LEU A 22 17.33 9.75 -25.83
C LEU A 22 16.60 8.64 -25.08
N LEU A 23 17.22 7.47 -24.97
CA LEU A 23 16.63 6.33 -24.24
C LEU A 23 16.31 6.70 -22.79
N PHE A 24 17.24 7.37 -22.10
CA PHE A 24 17.02 7.82 -20.72
C PHE A 24 15.89 8.83 -20.62
N THR A 25 15.80 9.78 -21.55
CA THR A 25 14.70 10.76 -21.60
C THR A 25 13.36 10.05 -21.74
N TRP A 26 13.25 9.05 -22.63
CA TRP A 26 12.00 8.31 -22.81
C TRP A 26 11.65 7.41 -21.61
N LEU A 27 12.64 6.77 -20.99
CA LEU A 27 12.42 5.94 -19.82
C LEU A 27 12.03 6.78 -18.57
N SER A 28 12.44 8.04 -18.54
CA SER A 28 12.15 8.96 -17.43
C SER A 28 10.77 9.65 -17.53
N ASP A 29 10.17 9.69 -18.72
CA ASP A 29 8.85 10.27 -18.97
C ASP A 29 7.81 9.18 -19.19
N ASP A 30 6.68 9.24 -18.46
CA ASP A 30 5.67 8.18 -18.48
C ASP A 30 5.02 8.00 -19.88
N ALA A 31 4.75 9.09 -20.59
CA ALA A 31 4.13 9.05 -21.92
C ALA A 31 5.12 8.54 -22.97
N ALA A 32 6.34 9.08 -23.01
CA ALA A 32 7.39 8.64 -23.92
C ALA A 32 7.78 7.18 -23.65
N ARG A 33 7.77 6.76 -22.39
CA ARG A 33 8.02 5.38 -21.98
C ARG A 33 6.93 4.43 -22.49
N ALA A 34 5.66 4.81 -22.42
CA ALA A 34 4.57 4.02 -23.00
C ALA A 34 4.70 3.86 -24.50
N ASP A 35 5.12 4.92 -25.23
CA ASP A 35 5.41 4.86 -26.66
C ASP A 35 6.57 3.91 -26.98
N LEU A 36 7.66 3.99 -26.21
CA LEU A 36 8.79 3.07 -26.33
C LEU A 36 8.35 1.62 -26.10
N TYR A 37 7.55 1.36 -25.06
CA TYR A 37 7.04 0.02 -24.77
C TYR A 37 6.21 -0.54 -25.93
N ARG A 38 5.34 0.26 -26.54
CA ARG A 38 4.58 -0.14 -27.74
C ARG A 38 5.51 -0.52 -28.90
N CYS A 39 6.61 0.19 -29.11
CA CYS A 39 7.60 -0.15 -30.13
C CYS A 39 8.31 -1.46 -29.80
N LEU A 40 8.80 -1.62 -28.56
CA LEU A 40 9.51 -2.82 -28.10
C LEU A 40 8.65 -4.09 -28.15
N LEU A 41 7.35 -3.98 -27.81
CA LEU A 41 6.44 -5.12 -27.84
C LEU A 41 6.12 -5.59 -29.27
N LYS A 42 6.11 -4.66 -30.24
CA LYS A 42 5.89 -4.97 -31.66
C LYS A 42 7.16 -5.46 -32.37
N SER A 43 8.34 -5.08 -31.88
CA SER A 43 9.62 -5.50 -32.45
C SER A 43 9.94 -6.96 -32.12
N SER A 44 10.67 -7.64 -33.02
CA SER A 44 11.34 -8.91 -32.72
C SER A 44 12.64 -8.71 -31.97
N GLU A 45 13.18 -7.51 -31.99
CA GLU A 45 14.49 -7.17 -31.43
C GLU A 45 14.41 -6.91 -29.91
N VAL A 46 15.47 -7.35 -29.21
CA VAL A 46 15.74 -6.97 -27.82
C VAL A 46 16.65 -5.75 -27.85
N LEU A 47 16.19 -4.63 -27.27
CA LEU A 47 16.97 -3.40 -27.26
C LEU A 47 18.25 -3.57 -26.42
N LYS A 48 19.36 -3.17 -27.00
CA LYS A 48 20.69 -3.16 -26.38
C LYS A 48 21.20 -1.73 -26.29
N PHE A 49 21.81 -1.39 -25.17
CA PHE A 49 22.46 -0.10 -24.99
C PHE A 49 23.72 -0.21 -24.15
N GLN A 50 24.60 0.79 -24.23
CA GLN A 50 25.85 0.81 -23.49
C GLN A 50 25.71 1.45 -22.14
N SER A 51 26.12 0.75 -21.07
CA SER A 51 26.10 1.33 -19.72
C SER A 51 27.23 2.34 -19.51
N ARG A 52 26.90 3.48 -18.87
CA ARG A 52 27.92 4.43 -18.38
C ARG A 52 28.61 3.98 -17.10
N ALA A 53 28.10 2.96 -16.42
CA ALA A 53 28.65 2.47 -15.15
C ALA A 53 30.14 2.07 -15.25
N GLY A 54 30.62 1.64 -16.41
CA GLY A 54 32.04 1.34 -16.64
C GLY A 54 32.96 2.55 -16.84
N ASN A 55 32.43 3.77 -17.03
CA ASN A 55 33.28 4.93 -17.36
C ASN A 55 33.95 5.58 -16.14
N LYS A 56 33.53 5.34 -14.91
CA LYS A 56 34.19 5.92 -13.72
C LYS A 56 35.50 5.25 -13.35
N GLU A 57 35.68 3.98 -13.68
CA GLU A 57 36.94 3.25 -13.45
C GLU A 57 38.05 3.67 -14.40
N ARG A 58 37.76 4.42 -15.48
CA ARG A 58 38.71 4.92 -16.48
C ARG A 58 39.62 6.08 -16.04
N ARG A 59 39.60 6.49 -14.78
CA ARG A 59 40.60 7.47 -14.28
C ARG A 59 41.95 6.85 -13.97
N THR A 60 42.10 5.53 -14.10
CA THR A 60 43.41 4.84 -14.11
C THR A 60 43.77 4.42 -15.54
N PRO A 61 44.99 4.74 -16.03
CA PRO A 61 45.39 4.55 -17.41
C PRO A 61 45.48 3.11 -17.91
N GLU A 62 45.20 2.12 -17.09
CA GLU A 62 45.56 0.70 -17.36
C GLU A 62 44.36 -0.25 -17.57
N ILE A 63 43.11 0.22 -17.65
CA ILE A 63 41.95 -0.66 -17.84
C ILE A 63 41.58 -0.72 -19.33
N PRO A 64 41.60 -1.92 -19.97
CA PRO A 64 41.30 -2.08 -21.39
C PRO A 64 39.91 -1.63 -21.77
N SER A 65 39.75 -1.23 -23.06
CA SER A 65 38.52 -0.72 -23.66
C SER A 65 37.30 -1.68 -23.66
N GLU A 66 37.42 -2.85 -23.08
CA GLU A 66 36.44 -3.95 -23.08
C GLU A 66 35.32 -3.84 -22.03
N PHE A 67 35.32 -2.82 -21.19
CA PHE A 67 34.37 -2.66 -20.09
C PHE A 67 33.14 -1.78 -20.40
N HIS A 68 32.82 -1.53 -21.66
CA HIS A 68 31.50 -1.08 -22.05
C HIS A 68 30.52 -2.25 -22.01
N GLN A 69 29.97 -2.55 -20.84
CA GLN A 69 29.01 -3.66 -20.76
C GLN A 69 27.72 -3.27 -21.48
N GLU A 70 27.39 -4.05 -22.51
CA GLU A 70 26.05 -4.01 -23.08
C GLU A 70 25.02 -4.36 -22.02
N VAL A 71 23.94 -3.58 -21.96
CA VAL A 71 22.76 -3.84 -21.16
C VAL A 71 21.62 -4.23 -22.08
N TYR A 72 20.91 -5.28 -21.73
CA TYR A 72 19.78 -5.80 -22.48
C TYR A 72 18.48 -5.37 -21.80
N LEU A 73 17.58 -4.70 -22.51
CA LEU A 73 16.26 -4.30 -22.04
C LEU A 73 15.21 -5.29 -22.50
N LEU A 74 14.69 -6.12 -21.58
CA LEU A 74 13.65 -7.11 -21.87
C LEU A 74 12.27 -6.51 -21.62
N ALA A 75 11.48 -6.37 -22.68
CA ALA A 75 10.15 -5.77 -22.64
C ALA A 75 9.02 -6.82 -22.76
N LYS A 76 9.21 -7.86 -23.60
CA LYS A 76 8.18 -8.87 -23.82
C LYS A 76 7.92 -9.71 -22.57
N ARG A 77 6.64 -9.95 -22.28
CA ARG A 77 6.22 -10.74 -21.10
C ARG A 77 6.92 -12.10 -21.00
N LYS A 78 7.02 -12.84 -22.12
CA LYS A 78 7.71 -14.13 -22.16
C LYS A 78 9.17 -14.06 -21.70
N HIS A 79 9.89 -13.00 -22.09
CA HIS A 79 11.30 -12.80 -21.72
C HIS A 79 11.44 -12.34 -20.26
N VAL A 80 10.55 -11.45 -19.81
CA VAL A 80 10.53 -10.99 -18.43
C VAL A 80 10.19 -12.15 -17.48
N VAL A 81 9.15 -12.93 -17.78
CA VAL A 81 8.81 -14.12 -17.00
C VAL A 81 9.96 -15.13 -16.98
N LYS A 82 10.59 -15.41 -18.14
CA LYS A 82 11.78 -16.27 -18.19
C LYS A 82 12.87 -15.77 -17.24
N ALA A 83 13.17 -14.46 -17.28
CA ALA A 83 14.21 -13.88 -16.43
C ALA A 83 13.85 -13.83 -14.94
N LEU A 84 12.57 -13.92 -14.58
CA LEU A 84 12.10 -14.00 -13.19
C LEU A 84 12.10 -15.43 -12.65
N THR A 85 12.04 -16.44 -13.53
CA THR A 85 11.88 -17.85 -13.13
C THR A 85 13.10 -18.71 -13.42
N ASP A 86 13.98 -18.32 -14.34
CA ASP A 86 15.17 -19.09 -14.74
C ASP A 86 16.35 -18.74 -13.83
N PRO A 87 16.91 -19.71 -13.07
CA PRO A 87 18.02 -19.50 -12.14
C PRO A 87 19.34 -19.05 -12.79
N LYS A 88 19.41 -19.07 -14.12
CA LYS A 88 20.52 -18.50 -14.89
C LYS A 88 20.58 -16.97 -14.84
N PHE A 89 19.49 -16.31 -14.42
CA PHE A 89 19.44 -14.89 -14.14
C PHE A 89 19.62 -14.63 -12.64
N SER A 90 20.70 -13.93 -12.30
CA SER A 90 21.05 -13.58 -10.93
C SER A 90 20.44 -12.24 -10.52
N SER A 91 20.02 -12.15 -9.28
CA SER A 91 19.62 -10.91 -8.58
C SER A 91 20.80 -10.16 -7.97
N SER A 92 22.03 -10.61 -8.19
CA SER A 92 23.25 -9.99 -7.64
C SER A 92 23.41 -8.48 -7.86
N PRO A 93 22.82 -7.82 -8.87
CA PRO A 93 22.84 -6.35 -8.94
C PRO A 93 22.29 -5.65 -7.70
N TYR A 94 21.36 -6.27 -6.97
CA TYR A 94 20.84 -5.73 -5.70
C TYR A 94 21.85 -5.82 -4.54
N SER A 95 22.83 -6.70 -4.62
CA SER A 95 23.87 -6.82 -3.56
C SER A 95 24.71 -5.55 -3.42
N ALA A 96 24.80 -4.74 -4.49
CA ALA A 96 25.47 -3.44 -4.47
C ALA A 96 24.77 -2.38 -3.61
N LEU A 97 23.54 -2.63 -3.15
CA LEU A 97 22.80 -1.76 -2.22
C LEU A 97 23.25 -1.91 -0.76
N GLY A 98 24.36 -2.61 -0.48
CA GLY A 98 24.87 -2.86 0.86
C GLY A 98 24.16 -3.97 1.63
N SER A 99 23.21 -4.65 0.97
CA SER A 99 22.41 -5.74 1.54
C SER A 99 22.78 -7.11 0.96
N GLY A 100 24.06 -7.37 0.76
CA GLY A 100 24.55 -8.61 0.10
C GLY A 100 24.10 -9.93 0.74
N THR A 101 23.43 -9.87 1.89
CA THR A 101 22.86 -11.02 2.61
C THR A 101 21.32 -10.96 2.70
N PHE A 102 20.68 -9.97 2.10
CA PHE A 102 19.21 -9.85 2.06
C PHE A 102 18.64 -10.60 0.84
N MET A 103 17.49 -11.24 1.00
CA MET A 103 16.84 -12.12 0.01
C MET A 103 16.79 -11.53 -1.41
N LEU A 104 16.61 -10.21 -1.55
CA LEU A 104 16.52 -9.56 -2.86
C LEU A 104 17.81 -9.65 -3.68
N GLY A 105 18.97 -9.68 -3.00
CA GLY A 105 20.31 -9.83 -3.63
C GLY A 105 20.84 -11.26 -3.59
N LEU A 106 20.11 -12.20 -2.96
CA LEU A 106 20.46 -13.60 -2.89
C LEU A 106 19.81 -14.39 -4.03
N ASP A 107 20.48 -15.44 -4.45
CA ASP A 107 19.93 -16.43 -5.40
C ASP A 107 19.75 -17.78 -4.70
N ASP A 108 19.03 -18.69 -5.38
CA ASP A 108 18.93 -20.10 -5.05
C ASP A 108 18.28 -20.39 -3.67
N GLU A 109 18.75 -21.39 -2.95
CA GLU A 109 18.15 -21.88 -1.69
C GLU A 109 18.10 -20.81 -0.58
N LYS A 110 19.13 -19.98 -0.47
CA LYS A 110 19.19 -18.91 0.55
C LYS A 110 18.12 -17.86 0.35
N ASN A 111 17.83 -17.49 -0.91
CA ASN A 111 16.74 -16.59 -1.21
C ASN A 111 15.40 -17.22 -0.79
N ILE A 112 15.16 -18.47 -1.16
CA ILE A 112 13.92 -19.20 -0.87
C ILE A 112 13.70 -19.32 0.65
N GLU A 113 14.75 -19.63 1.39
CA GLU A 113 14.70 -19.75 2.85
C GLU A 113 14.33 -18.41 3.52
N GLN A 114 15.05 -17.33 3.18
CA GLN A 114 14.75 -16.00 3.72
C GLN A 114 13.38 -15.49 3.30
N SER A 115 12.97 -15.73 2.05
CA SER A 115 11.65 -15.32 1.55
C SER A 115 10.51 -16.03 2.28
N LYS A 116 10.65 -17.34 2.55
CA LYS A 116 9.69 -18.11 3.36
C LYS A 116 9.62 -17.59 4.81
N PHE A 117 10.76 -17.30 5.41
CA PHE A 117 10.84 -16.74 6.75
C PHE A 117 10.17 -15.36 6.80
N ALA A 118 10.55 -14.45 5.91
CA ALA A 118 10.00 -13.10 5.82
C ALA A 118 8.47 -13.13 5.58
N SER A 119 7.99 -13.96 4.64
CA SER A 119 6.56 -14.13 4.35
C SER A 119 5.77 -14.57 5.58
N LYS A 120 6.32 -15.46 6.40
CA LYS A 120 5.67 -15.87 7.66
C LYS A 120 5.62 -14.75 8.69
N CYS A 121 6.72 -13.98 8.82
CA CYS A 121 6.77 -12.84 9.75
C CYS A 121 5.76 -11.75 9.40
N LEU A 122 5.48 -11.56 8.10
CA LEU A 122 4.58 -10.54 7.58
C LEU A 122 3.12 -11.01 7.47
N ARG A 123 2.81 -12.27 7.77
CA ARG A 123 1.44 -12.79 7.65
C ARG A 123 0.58 -12.33 8.82
N TYR A 124 -0.34 -11.41 8.53
CA TYR A 124 -1.35 -10.89 9.43
C TYR A 124 -2.76 -11.10 8.86
N ASP A 125 -3.75 -11.10 9.74
CA ASP A 125 -5.16 -11.01 9.33
C ASP A 125 -5.42 -9.68 8.62
N ALA A 126 -6.24 -9.69 7.57
CA ALA A 126 -6.55 -8.51 6.78
C ALA A 126 -7.12 -7.36 7.64
N ARG A 127 -7.92 -7.67 8.66
CA ARG A 127 -8.49 -6.69 9.61
C ARG A 127 -7.41 -5.96 10.40
N ILE A 128 -6.34 -6.67 10.79
CA ILE A 128 -5.18 -6.04 11.47
C ILE A 128 -4.50 -5.06 10.53
N ILE A 129 -4.31 -5.46 9.28
CA ILE A 129 -3.67 -4.61 8.27
C ILE A 129 -4.51 -3.36 8.01
N ASP A 130 -5.82 -3.49 7.85
CA ASP A 130 -6.74 -2.37 7.63
C ASP A 130 -6.78 -1.42 8.85
N ALA A 131 -6.79 -1.97 10.06
CA ALA A 131 -6.73 -1.18 11.29
C ALA A 131 -5.41 -0.39 11.39
N LEU A 132 -4.26 -1.04 11.13
CA LEU A 132 -2.96 -0.37 11.12
C LEU A 132 -2.86 0.69 10.03
N ALA A 133 -3.37 0.41 8.82
CA ALA A 133 -3.40 1.36 7.71
C ALA A 133 -4.26 2.59 8.05
N SER A 134 -5.41 2.38 8.72
CA SER A 134 -6.27 3.46 9.18
C SER A 134 -5.57 4.34 10.20
N VAL A 135 -4.99 3.75 11.24
CA VAL A 135 -4.24 4.49 12.28
C VAL A 135 -3.05 5.23 11.67
N ALA A 136 -2.33 4.61 10.74
CA ALA A 136 -1.20 5.23 10.07
C ALA A 136 -1.61 6.43 9.22
N PHE A 137 -2.73 6.33 8.50
CA PHE A 137 -3.28 7.44 7.72
C PHE A 137 -3.68 8.62 8.61
N ASP A 138 -4.33 8.33 9.72
CA ASP A 138 -4.71 9.35 10.70
C ASP A 138 -3.48 9.98 11.38
N ALA A 139 -2.50 9.17 11.79
CA ALA A 139 -1.27 9.64 12.44
C ALA A 139 -0.39 10.49 11.53
N ALA A 140 -0.37 10.17 10.25
CA ALA A 140 0.40 10.93 9.26
C ALA A 140 -0.08 12.39 9.11
N ALA A 141 -1.24 12.75 9.71
CA ALA A 141 -1.87 14.06 9.56
C ALA A 141 -1.82 14.55 8.09
N VAL A 142 -2.07 13.61 7.17
CA VAL A 142 -1.88 13.74 5.71
C VAL A 142 -2.51 15.02 5.17
N LEU A 143 -3.53 15.50 5.87
CA LEU A 143 -4.32 16.64 5.46
C LEU A 143 -4.19 17.76 6.48
N PRO A 144 -3.37 18.78 6.21
CA PRO A 144 -3.25 19.90 7.11
C PRO A 144 -4.61 20.62 7.23
N SER A 145 -5.11 20.72 8.45
CA SER A 145 -6.41 21.35 8.76
C SER A 145 -6.52 22.82 8.33
N LYS A 146 -5.40 23.47 8.00
CA LYS A 146 -5.33 24.90 7.68
C LYS A 146 -4.79 25.21 6.27
N GLN A 147 -4.15 24.27 5.59
CA GLN A 147 -3.60 24.46 4.25
C GLN A 147 -4.45 23.70 3.24
N ARG A 148 -4.82 24.36 2.14
CA ARG A 148 -5.62 23.75 1.07
C ARG A 148 -4.77 23.08 -0.01
N ASN A 149 -3.47 23.07 0.15
CA ASN A 149 -2.50 22.45 -0.75
C ASN A 149 -1.62 21.50 0.04
N PHE A 150 -1.32 20.36 -0.56
CA PHE A 150 -0.41 19.36 0.02
C PHE A 150 0.38 18.68 -1.10
N ASP A 151 1.52 18.10 -0.75
CA ASP A 151 2.28 17.23 -1.65
C ASP A 151 1.88 15.78 -1.37
N LEU A 152 1.23 15.13 -2.34
CA LEU A 152 0.76 13.75 -2.19
C LEU A 152 1.91 12.78 -1.95
N VAL A 153 3.07 12.99 -2.59
CA VAL A 153 4.24 12.13 -2.43
C VAL A 153 4.70 12.14 -0.97
N ASN A 154 4.84 13.32 -0.38
CA ASN A 154 5.20 13.45 1.02
C ASN A 154 4.13 12.90 1.96
N ALA A 155 2.85 13.18 1.69
CA ALA A 155 1.73 12.68 2.49
C ALA A 155 1.65 11.15 2.50
N ALA A 156 1.80 10.52 1.33
CA ALA A 156 1.83 9.07 1.20
C ALA A 156 3.07 8.44 1.85
N GLU A 157 4.23 9.11 1.78
CA GLU A 157 5.45 8.69 2.48
C GLU A 157 5.24 8.69 3.99
N GLN A 158 4.68 9.75 4.56
CA GLN A 158 4.40 9.82 6.00
C GLN A 158 3.43 8.72 6.45
N CYS A 159 2.37 8.46 5.68
CA CYS A 159 1.47 7.35 5.97
C CYS A 159 2.20 5.99 5.94
N ALA A 160 3.01 5.74 4.92
CA ALA A 160 3.79 4.50 4.81
C ALA A 160 4.82 4.36 5.95
N LEU A 161 5.44 5.45 6.40
CA LEU A 161 6.37 5.48 7.55
C LEU A 161 5.65 5.14 8.86
N HIS A 162 4.49 5.73 9.13
CA HIS A 162 3.69 5.40 10.31
C HIS A 162 3.23 3.95 10.27
N PHE A 163 2.75 3.47 9.12
CA PHE A 163 2.36 2.07 8.96
C PHE A 163 3.54 1.12 9.25
N ALA A 164 4.70 1.39 8.66
CA ALA A 164 5.90 0.60 8.92
C ALA A 164 6.33 0.68 10.40
N GLY A 165 6.28 1.87 11.01
CA GLY A 165 6.55 2.06 12.44
C GLY A 165 5.68 1.16 13.31
N PHE A 166 4.38 1.15 13.10
CA PHE A 166 3.44 0.31 13.84
C PHE A 166 3.63 -1.18 13.53
N LEU A 167 3.72 -1.55 12.26
CA LEU A 167 3.85 -2.94 11.83
C LEU A 167 5.12 -3.58 12.38
N TYR A 168 6.24 -2.89 12.30
CA TYR A 168 7.52 -3.42 12.75
C TYR A 168 7.76 -3.23 14.26
N GLY A 169 7.06 -2.32 14.92
CA GLY A 169 7.19 -2.06 16.36
C GLY A 169 8.32 -1.09 16.70
N PHE A 170 8.49 -0.05 15.88
CA PHE A 170 9.38 1.07 16.19
C PHE A 170 8.72 2.06 17.14
N GLU A 171 9.51 2.70 17.96
CA GLU A 171 9.08 3.80 18.83
C GLU A 171 8.96 5.11 18.02
N GLN A 172 8.17 6.06 18.50
CA GLN A 172 8.00 7.35 17.82
C GLN A 172 9.33 8.10 17.62
N ALA A 173 10.26 7.94 18.56
CA ALA A 173 11.62 8.51 18.47
C ALA A 173 12.41 7.99 17.26
N ASP A 174 12.07 6.81 16.74
CA ASP A 174 12.74 6.20 15.58
C ASP A 174 12.24 6.74 14.22
N HIS A 175 11.14 7.46 14.20
CA HIS A 175 10.50 7.96 12.97
C HIS A 175 11.45 8.78 12.09
N VAL A 176 12.21 9.71 12.70
CA VAL A 176 13.18 10.55 11.97
C VAL A 176 14.30 9.71 11.36
N LEU A 177 14.74 8.66 12.06
CA LEU A 177 15.76 7.74 11.54
C LEU A 177 15.20 6.94 10.35
N LEU A 178 13.97 6.41 10.46
CA LEU A 178 13.30 5.69 9.38
C LEU A 178 13.14 6.58 8.15
N GLU A 179 12.61 7.79 8.29
CA GLU A 179 12.39 8.73 7.19
C GLU A 179 13.69 9.04 6.44
N LYS A 180 14.72 9.48 7.16
CA LYS A 180 16.03 9.80 6.56
C LYS A 180 16.64 8.60 5.86
N THR A 181 16.57 7.43 6.49
CA THR A 181 17.17 6.21 5.94
C THR A 181 16.42 5.76 4.69
N MET A 182 15.09 5.79 4.71
CA MET A 182 14.30 5.34 3.58
C MET A 182 14.42 6.24 2.37
N ARG A 183 14.40 7.56 2.54
CA ARG A 183 14.68 8.50 1.43
C ARG A 183 16.05 8.25 0.80
N ALA A 184 17.08 8.12 1.62
CA ALA A 184 18.43 7.83 1.12
C ALA A 184 18.52 6.46 0.45
N ALA A 185 17.90 5.42 1.02
CA ALA A 185 17.88 4.07 0.48
C ALA A 185 17.18 4.00 -0.89
N HIS A 186 16.04 4.67 -1.06
CA HIS A 186 15.34 4.72 -2.34
C HIS A 186 16.15 5.42 -3.42
N ILE A 187 16.72 6.60 -3.13
CA ILE A 187 17.60 7.30 -4.06
C ILE A 187 18.77 6.39 -4.47
N GLY A 188 19.39 5.70 -3.50
CA GLY A 188 20.47 4.76 -3.76
C GLY A 188 20.04 3.56 -4.60
N ALA A 189 18.88 2.97 -4.29
CA ALA A 189 18.33 1.84 -5.04
C ALA A 189 18.02 2.21 -6.49
N ASP A 190 17.32 3.31 -6.72
CA ASP A 190 16.94 3.78 -8.04
C ASP A 190 18.17 4.11 -8.90
N TYR A 191 19.19 4.71 -8.28
CA TYR A 191 20.46 4.90 -8.94
C TYR A 191 21.10 3.56 -9.35
N GLN A 192 21.13 2.58 -8.48
CA GLN A 192 21.73 1.26 -8.79
C GLN A 192 20.94 0.48 -9.84
N ILE A 193 19.61 0.65 -9.88
CA ILE A 193 18.74 -0.03 -10.86
C ILE A 193 18.86 0.63 -12.23
N MET A 194 18.73 1.94 -12.31
CA MET A 194 18.62 2.69 -13.57
C MET A 194 19.67 3.79 -13.70
N GLY A 195 19.83 4.65 -12.71
CA GLY A 195 20.64 5.86 -12.81
C GLY A 195 22.09 5.60 -13.25
N ARG A 196 22.74 4.58 -12.70
CA ARG A 196 24.14 4.23 -12.99
C ARG A 196 24.42 3.92 -14.47
N HIS A 197 23.41 3.51 -15.22
CA HIS A 197 23.56 3.20 -16.63
C HIS A 197 23.59 4.46 -17.51
N PHE A 198 23.05 5.56 -17.03
CA PHE A 198 22.83 6.78 -17.80
C PHE A 198 23.56 8.00 -17.25
N VAL A 199 23.70 8.14 -15.93
CA VAL A 199 24.33 9.31 -15.29
C VAL A 199 25.65 8.94 -14.61
N SER A 200 26.58 9.90 -14.60
CA SER A 200 27.95 9.66 -14.12
C SER A 200 28.09 9.84 -12.60
N GLU A 201 27.17 10.57 -11.96
CA GLU A 201 27.28 10.88 -10.54
C GLU A 201 26.17 10.22 -9.73
N PRO A 202 26.55 9.50 -8.65
CA PRO A 202 25.59 8.70 -7.87
C PRO A 202 24.71 9.53 -6.94
N GLY A 203 24.82 10.86 -6.91
CA GLY A 203 24.10 11.67 -5.95
C GLY A 203 24.38 11.26 -4.52
N ASP A 204 23.32 10.97 -3.73
CA ASP A 204 23.39 10.66 -2.30
C ASP A 204 23.64 9.18 -1.97
N VAL A 205 24.14 8.36 -2.90
CA VAL A 205 24.42 6.92 -2.61
C VAL A 205 25.36 6.72 -1.40
N PRO A 206 26.43 7.50 -1.19
CA PRO A 206 27.25 7.39 0.03
C PRO A 206 26.46 7.66 1.31
N ASN A 207 25.52 8.62 1.29
CA ASN A 207 24.64 8.92 2.41
C ASN A 207 23.66 7.77 2.68
N ALA A 208 23.19 7.09 1.63
CA ALA A 208 22.33 5.91 1.74
C ALA A 208 23.01 4.79 2.53
N THR A 209 24.26 4.49 2.23
CA THR A 209 25.03 3.44 2.94
C THR A 209 25.19 3.76 4.43
N THR A 210 25.51 5.02 4.76
CA THR A 210 25.66 5.47 6.14
C THR A 210 24.32 5.40 6.89
N ALA A 211 23.25 5.85 6.30
CA ALA A 211 21.91 5.85 6.89
C ALA A 211 21.40 4.41 7.11
N LEU A 212 21.59 3.52 6.14
CA LEU A 212 21.26 2.09 6.29
C LEU A 212 22.06 1.44 7.42
N GLY A 213 23.34 1.78 7.59
CA GLY A 213 24.16 1.30 8.71
C GLY A 213 23.60 1.71 10.07
N ALA A 214 23.15 2.95 10.22
CA ALA A 214 22.53 3.43 11.45
C ALA A 214 21.21 2.70 11.76
N LEU A 215 20.37 2.48 10.74
CA LEU A 215 19.12 1.74 10.92
C LEU A 215 19.37 0.26 11.25
N LEU A 216 20.34 -0.39 10.61
CA LEU A 216 20.76 -1.75 10.94
C LEU A 216 21.16 -1.88 12.41
N GLN A 217 21.97 -0.95 12.91
CA GLN A 217 22.38 -0.93 14.32
C GLN A 217 21.17 -0.76 15.25
N ARG A 218 20.23 0.14 14.92
CA ARG A 218 19.02 0.36 15.72
C ARG A 218 18.12 -0.86 15.73
N VAL A 219 17.90 -1.50 14.58
CA VAL A 219 17.10 -2.73 14.47
C VAL A 219 17.72 -3.86 15.27
N ALA A 220 19.04 -4.05 15.22
CA ALA A 220 19.73 -5.05 16.03
C ALA A 220 19.52 -4.81 17.53
N GLN A 221 19.62 -3.56 18.00
CA GLN A 221 19.32 -3.19 19.38
C GLN A 221 17.89 -3.52 19.78
N LEU A 222 16.91 -3.22 18.91
CA LEU A 222 15.50 -3.55 19.17
C LEU A 222 15.27 -5.06 19.26
N ILE A 223 15.89 -5.85 18.37
CA ILE A 223 15.84 -7.31 18.44
C ILE A 223 16.39 -7.82 19.78
N ASP A 224 17.52 -7.28 20.26
CA ASP A 224 18.09 -7.66 21.55
C ASP A 224 17.18 -7.26 22.72
N ILE A 225 16.55 -6.09 22.66
CA ILE A 225 15.54 -5.65 23.64
C ILE A 225 14.37 -6.62 23.69
N TYR A 226 13.81 -7.00 22.53
CA TYR A 226 12.72 -7.97 22.47
C TYR A 226 13.15 -9.35 22.99
N ARG A 227 14.36 -9.81 22.67
CA ARG A 227 14.92 -11.07 23.20
C ARG A 227 15.09 -11.07 24.70
N ALA A 228 15.59 -9.98 25.27
CA ALA A 228 15.76 -9.84 26.73
C ALA A 228 14.43 -9.85 27.48
N ARG A 229 13.35 -9.48 26.84
CA ARG A 229 11.98 -9.47 27.38
C ARG A 229 11.24 -10.81 27.22
N ILE A 230 11.82 -11.79 26.53
CA ILE A 230 11.27 -13.15 26.44
C ILE A 230 11.30 -13.75 27.84
N GLY A 231 10.11 -13.93 28.46
CA GLY A 231 9.98 -14.44 29.84
C GLY A 231 9.51 -13.40 30.87
N GLN A 232 9.44 -12.12 30.50
CA GLN A 232 8.60 -11.15 31.22
C GLN A 232 7.17 -11.26 30.69
N THR A 233 6.19 -11.25 31.59
CA THR A 233 4.79 -11.55 31.26
C THR A 233 4.32 -10.83 30.00
N GLU A 234 3.71 -11.56 29.07
CA GLU A 234 3.18 -11.05 27.78
C GLU A 234 2.28 -9.83 27.99
N GLU A 235 1.59 -9.77 29.11
CA GLU A 235 0.67 -8.74 29.55
C GLU A 235 1.30 -7.33 29.56
N ASP A 236 2.51 -7.19 30.09
CA ASP A 236 3.15 -5.87 30.25
C ASP A 236 3.57 -5.24 28.91
N THR A 237 3.92 -6.04 27.92
CA THR A 237 4.36 -5.54 26.61
C THR A 237 3.17 -5.16 25.73
N TYR A 238 2.09 -5.96 25.78
CA TYR A 238 0.84 -5.65 25.09
C TYR A 238 0.12 -4.45 25.71
N GLN A 239 0.13 -4.36 27.03
CA GLN A 239 -0.44 -3.21 27.74
C GLN A 239 0.31 -1.93 27.40
N ARG A 240 1.64 -1.97 27.29
CA ARG A 240 2.44 -0.79 26.95
C ARG A 240 2.25 -0.34 25.51
N LEU A 241 2.30 -1.23 24.51
CA LEU A 241 2.02 -0.90 23.11
C LEU A 241 0.55 -0.48 22.93
N GLY A 242 -0.38 -1.17 23.59
CA GLY A 242 -1.77 -0.78 23.66
C GLY A 242 -1.96 0.57 24.34
N GLN A 243 -1.16 0.87 25.36
CA GLN A 243 -1.15 2.15 26.06
C GLN A 243 -0.54 3.26 25.20
N GLU A 244 0.58 3.04 24.55
CA GLU A 244 1.21 3.98 23.61
C GLU A 244 0.31 4.28 22.40
N LEU A 245 -0.36 3.27 21.84
CA LEU A 245 -1.38 3.45 20.82
C LEU A 245 -2.62 4.18 21.36
N LYS A 246 -2.99 3.95 22.61
CA LYS A 246 -4.10 4.64 23.27
C LYS A 246 -3.75 6.08 23.62
N GLU A 247 -2.53 6.36 24.03
CA GLU A 247 -2.01 7.71 24.32
C GLU A 247 -1.89 8.51 23.01
N LEU A 248 -1.35 7.92 21.96
CA LEU A 248 -1.32 8.52 20.62
C LEU A 248 -2.73 8.87 20.13
N ARG A 249 -3.72 8.03 20.43
CA ARG A 249 -5.14 8.26 20.12
C ARG A 249 -5.76 9.37 20.95
N GLN A 250 -5.40 9.45 22.22
CA GLN A 250 -5.88 10.52 23.12
C GLN A 250 -5.27 11.87 22.72
N GLU A 251 -3.96 11.92 22.42
CA GLU A 251 -3.31 13.14 21.90
C GLU A 251 -3.89 13.61 20.57
N MET A 252 -4.36 12.67 19.72
CA MET A 252 -5.02 12.99 18.45
C MET A 252 -6.51 13.32 18.61
N GLY A 253 -7.06 13.29 19.83
CA GLY A 253 -8.49 13.59 20.11
C GLY A 253 -9.47 12.60 19.47
N LYS A 254 -9.03 11.36 19.17
CA LYS A 254 -9.84 10.37 18.45
C LYS A 254 -10.02 9.10 19.30
N SER A 255 -11.27 8.81 19.68
CA SER A 255 -11.64 7.55 20.31
C SER A 255 -11.76 6.45 19.27
N MET A 256 -10.75 5.61 19.10
CA MET A 256 -10.82 4.39 18.29
C MET A 256 -11.00 3.16 19.16
N GLY A 257 -11.68 2.15 18.65
CA GLY A 257 -11.73 0.82 19.29
C GLY A 257 -10.34 0.28 19.60
N SER A 258 -10.21 -0.55 20.61
CA SER A 258 -8.95 -1.22 20.95
C SER A 258 -8.42 -1.97 19.74
N PRO A 259 -7.08 -2.00 19.49
CA PRO A 259 -6.54 -2.88 18.45
C PRO A 259 -6.95 -4.33 18.73
N PRO A 260 -7.06 -5.16 17.70
CA PRO A 260 -7.30 -6.58 17.89
C PRO A 260 -6.31 -7.13 18.92
N LEU A 261 -6.77 -7.92 19.87
CA LEU A 261 -6.03 -8.40 21.04
C LEU A 261 -4.78 -9.24 20.70
N GLU A 262 -4.54 -9.57 19.44
CA GLU A 262 -3.49 -10.50 19.00
C GLU A 262 -2.46 -9.87 18.05
N PHE A 263 -2.36 -8.53 17.98
CA PHE A 263 -1.33 -7.91 17.15
C PHE A 263 0.05 -7.99 17.80
N GLU A 264 0.96 -8.71 17.17
CA GLU A 264 2.36 -8.82 17.56
C GLU A 264 3.24 -8.15 16.48
N PRO A 265 4.06 -7.13 16.82
CA PRO A 265 4.95 -6.48 15.86
C PRO A 265 5.95 -7.44 15.20
N VAL A 266 6.33 -7.17 13.96
CA VAL A 266 7.28 -7.98 13.18
C VAL A 266 8.60 -8.18 13.93
N LEU A 267 9.15 -7.13 14.55
CA LEU A 267 10.40 -7.22 15.30
C LEU A 267 10.32 -8.22 16.46
N ARG A 268 9.18 -8.30 17.14
CA ARG A 268 8.97 -9.28 18.20
C ARG A 268 8.87 -10.69 17.62
N ARG A 269 8.07 -10.90 16.57
CA ARG A 269 7.96 -12.20 15.88
C ARG A 269 9.32 -12.73 15.44
N ILE A 270 10.15 -11.85 14.88
CA ILE A 270 11.51 -12.16 14.43
C ILE A 270 12.43 -12.47 15.61
N ALA A 271 12.38 -11.66 16.68
CA ALA A 271 13.24 -11.82 17.85
C ALA A 271 12.96 -13.12 18.61
N THR A 272 11.68 -13.48 18.75
CA THR A 272 11.26 -14.69 19.47
C THR A 272 11.42 -15.96 18.64
N GLN A 273 11.54 -15.83 17.31
CA GLN A 273 11.56 -16.95 16.36
C GLN A 273 10.40 -17.96 16.60
N THR A 274 9.32 -17.47 17.21
CA THR A 274 8.15 -18.28 17.65
C THR A 274 7.26 -18.77 16.51
N LEU A 275 7.69 -18.53 15.27
CA LEU A 275 6.96 -18.99 14.10
C LEU A 275 7.04 -20.50 13.96
N SER A 276 5.99 -21.18 14.38
CA SER A 276 5.89 -22.64 14.30
C SER A 276 6.24 -23.17 12.90
N GLY A 277 7.21 -24.08 12.84
CA GLY A 277 7.60 -24.81 11.63
C GLY A 277 8.66 -24.12 10.75
N VAL A 278 9.33 -23.05 11.18
CA VAL A 278 10.55 -22.53 10.57
C VAL A 278 11.69 -22.62 11.58
N LYS A 279 12.62 -23.53 11.36
CA LYS A 279 13.94 -23.50 11.99
C LYS A 279 14.79 -22.50 11.20
N ALA A 280 15.00 -21.32 11.72
CA ALA A 280 15.97 -20.38 11.18
C ALA A 280 16.93 -20.00 12.30
N ASP A 281 18.16 -20.50 12.22
CA ASP A 281 19.23 -20.13 13.15
C ASP A 281 19.92 -18.83 12.69
N TYR A 282 19.11 -17.75 12.51
CA TYR A 282 19.65 -16.45 12.14
C TYR A 282 20.29 -15.74 13.33
N THR A 283 21.46 -15.18 13.12
CA THR A 283 22.09 -14.24 14.06
C THR A 283 21.28 -12.94 14.15
N GLY A 284 21.49 -12.16 15.22
CA GLY A 284 20.84 -10.85 15.36
C GLY A 284 21.10 -9.91 14.17
N ASN A 285 22.32 -9.93 13.63
CA ASN A 285 22.68 -9.12 12.46
C ASN A 285 21.97 -9.58 11.18
N GLU A 286 21.84 -10.88 10.95
CA GLU A 286 21.10 -11.40 9.78
C GLU A 286 19.61 -11.03 9.88
N LEU A 287 19.02 -11.14 11.07
CA LEU A 287 17.64 -10.69 11.31
C LEU A 287 17.49 -9.18 11.07
N ALA A 288 18.45 -8.37 11.52
CA ALA A 288 18.43 -6.92 11.28
C ALA A 288 18.49 -6.60 9.78
N VAL A 289 19.32 -7.31 9.01
CA VAL A 289 19.39 -7.15 7.54
C VAL A 289 18.06 -7.50 6.89
N ILE A 290 17.40 -8.58 7.30
CA ILE A 290 16.09 -8.98 6.78
C ILE A 290 15.07 -7.87 7.06
N VAL A 291 14.97 -7.38 8.31
CA VAL A 291 14.01 -6.34 8.69
C VAL A 291 14.25 -5.05 7.91
N VAL A 292 15.50 -4.57 7.85
CA VAL A 292 15.83 -3.33 7.12
C VAL A 292 15.52 -3.47 5.64
N GLY A 293 15.78 -4.62 5.04
CA GLY A 293 15.43 -4.90 3.64
C GLY A 293 13.93 -4.89 3.40
N LEU A 294 13.13 -5.46 4.30
CA LEU A 294 11.67 -5.45 4.22
C LEU A 294 11.10 -4.03 4.35
N ILE A 295 11.63 -3.23 5.27
CA ILE A 295 11.24 -1.82 5.44
C ILE A 295 11.59 -1.02 4.18
N ALA A 296 12.79 -1.17 3.65
CA ALA A 296 13.23 -0.51 2.43
C ALA A 296 12.36 -0.89 1.21
N GLY A 297 11.91 -2.14 1.14
CA GLY A 297 11.00 -2.61 0.10
C GLY A 297 9.55 -2.11 0.24
N SER A 298 9.14 -1.60 1.42
CA SER A 298 7.74 -1.24 1.67
C SER A 298 7.45 0.25 1.48
N ILE A 299 8.12 1.13 2.20
CA ILE A 299 7.73 2.55 2.34
C ILE A 299 7.65 3.27 1.00
N GLY A 300 8.71 3.26 0.19
CA GLY A 300 8.72 3.97 -1.07
C GLY A 300 7.81 3.34 -2.13
N ASN A 301 7.63 2.02 -2.10
CA ASN A 301 6.73 1.36 -3.04
C ASN A 301 5.26 1.64 -2.71
N ILE A 302 4.88 1.74 -1.43
CA ILE A 302 3.53 2.17 -1.01
C ILE A 302 3.30 3.62 -1.42
N GLN A 303 4.24 4.50 -1.12
CA GLN A 303 4.20 5.92 -1.49
C GLN A 303 4.07 6.09 -3.01
N ALA A 304 4.90 5.39 -3.80
CA ALA A 304 4.85 5.43 -5.25
C ALA A 304 3.52 4.85 -5.78
N GLY A 305 3.05 3.74 -5.23
CA GLY A 305 1.78 3.12 -5.62
C GLY A 305 0.58 4.06 -5.48
N ALA A 306 0.47 4.74 -4.33
CA ALA A 306 -0.60 5.71 -4.09
C ALA A 306 -0.49 6.93 -5.03
N SER A 307 0.71 7.48 -5.20
CA SER A 307 0.96 8.64 -6.05
C SER A 307 0.68 8.34 -7.52
N ILE A 308 1.10 7.18 -8.01
CA ILE A 308 0.87 6.72 -9.38
C ILE A 308 -0.62 6.49 -9.65
N ALA A 309 -1.35 5.87 -8.70
CA ALA A 309 -2.77 5.62 -8.86
C ALA A 309 -3.55 6.94 -9.02
N ILE A 310 -3.33 7.89 -8.13
CA ILE A 310 -3.97 9.21 -8.20
C ILE A 310 -3.58 9.96 -9.48
N ASN A 311 -2.30 9.96 -9.87
CA ASN A 311 -1.86 10.58 -11.13
C ASN A 311 -2.52 9.93 -12.36
N GLN A 312 -2.70 8.60 -12.34
CA GLN A 312 -3.42 7.91 -13.41
C GLN A 312 -4.89 8.31 -13.46
N PHE A 313 -5.55 8.48 -12.31
CA PHE A 313 -6.94 8.90 -12.27
C PHE A 313 -7.13 10.33 -12.82
N PHE A 314 -6.21 11.24 -12.57
CA PHE A 314 -6.23 12.58 -13.16
C PHE A 314 -5.93 12.62 -14.67
N SER A 315 -5.55 11.50 -15.29
CA SER A 315 -5.34 11.47 -16.74
C SER A 315 -6.63 11.66 -17.56
N ASP A 316 -7.79 11.41 -16.96
CA ASP A 316 -9.10 11.53 -17.60
C ASP A 316 -10.17 11.95 -16.57
N ALA A 317 -11.02 12.91 -16.94
CA ALA A 317 -12.05 13.46 -16.06
C ALA A 317 -13.11 12.44 -15.62
N ALA A 318 -13.46 11.49 -16.47
CA ALA A 318 -14.42 10.44 -16.12
C ALA A 318 -13.76 9.41 -15.19
N LEU A 319 -12.47 9.17 -15.35
CA LEU A 319 -11.72 8.24 -14.50
C LEU A 319 -11.59 8.75 -13.08
N ILE A 320 -11.19 10.03 -12.88
CA ILE A 320 -11.11 10.59 -11.52
C ILE A 320 -12.49 10.66 -10.86
N ALA A 321 -13.54 11.03 -11.60
CA ALA A 321 -14.91 11.04 -11.09
C ALA A 321 -15.38 9.63 -10.69
N GLY A 322 -15.08 8.61 -11.50
CA GLY A 322 -15.39 7.21 -11.19
C GLY A 322 -14.63 6.69 -9.96
N ALA A 323 -13.36 7.09 -9.80
CA ALA A 323 -12.56 6.73 -8.64
C ALA A 323 -13.08 7.40 -7.35
N GLN A 324 -13.51 8.67 -7.42
CA GLN A 324 -14.15 9.36 -6.31
C GLN A 324 -15.49 8.71 -5.93
N ASP A 325 -16.33 8.34 -6.92
CA ASP A 325 -17.59 7.62 -6.68
C ASP A 325 -17.32 6.27 -5.98
N ALA A 326 -16.33 5.51 -6.42
CA ALA A 326 -15.95 4.24 -5.78
C ALA A 326 -15.47 4.45 -4.34
N ALA A 327 -14.66 5.49 -4.08
CA ALA A 327 -14.19 5.84 -2.75
C ALA A 327 -15.34 6.25 -1.82
N VAL A 328 -16.29 7.05 -2.32
CA VAL A 328 -17.49 7.47 -1.57
C VAL A 328 -18.39 6.27 -1.26
N LYS A 329 -18.65 5.40 -2.24
CA LYS A 329 -19.47 4.19 -2.04
C LYS A 329 -18.86 3.23 -1.03
N TRP A 330 -17.55 3.05 -1.07
CA TRP A 330 -16.85 2.27 -0.04
C TRP A 330 -17.00 2.93 1.33
N GLN A 331 -16.79 4.24 1.44
CA GLN A 331 -16.94 4.97 2.71
C GLN A 331 -18.36 4.90 3.29
N LEU A 332 -19.38 4.88 2.43
CA LEU A 332 -20.78 4.73 2.84
C LEU A 332 -21.21 3.27 3.11
N GLY A 333 -20.31 2.31 2.93
CA GLY A 333 -20.64 0.90 3.05
C GLY A 333 -21.59 0.37 1.96
N GLU A 334 -21.75 1.10 0.86
CA GLU A 334 -22.57 0.69 -0.27
C GLU A 334 -21.91 -0.40 -1.10
N THR A 335 -20.58 -0.34 -1.18
CA THR A 335 -19.73 -1.36 -1.79
C THR A 335 -18.60 -1.68 -0.82
N GLY A 336 -17.98 -2.86 -0.95
CA GLY A 336 -16.69 -3.13 -0.36
C GLY A 336 -15.57 -2.36 -1.07
N ASP A 337 -14.35 -2.66 -0.72
CA ASP A 337 -13.11 -2.10 -1.29
C ASP A 337 -12.88 -2.48 -2.76
N GLY A 338 -13.47 -3.58 -3.22
CA GLY A 338 -13.23 -4.20 -4.53
C GLY A 338 -13.19 -3.24 -5.71
N PRO A 339 -14.21 -2.39 -5.94
CA PRO A 339 -14.22 -1.47 -7.08
C PRO A 339 -13.04 -0.49 -7.09
N LEU A 340 -12.64 0.05 -5.94
CA LEU A 340 -11.49 0.95 -5.85
C LEU A 340 -10.17 0.18 -6.00
N TYR A 341 -10.08 -1.03 -5.46
CA TYR A 341 -8.93 -1.91 -5.67
C TYR A 341 -8.71 -2.23 -7.15
N ASP A 342 -9.76 -2.52 -7.91
CA ASP A 342 -9.64 -2.81 -9.35
C ASP A 342 -9.12 -1.61 -10.13
N LEU A 343 -9.58 -0.40 -9.79
CA LEU A 343 -9.05 0.85 -10.34
C LEU A 343 -7.56 1.04 -10.02
N ILE A 344 -7.16 0.82 -8.76
CA ILE A 344 -5.76 0.92 -8.33
C ILE A 344 -4.90 -0.12 -9.06
N TRP A 345 -5.34 -1.38 -9.10
CA TRP A 345 -4.60 -2.44 -9.79
C TRP A 345 -4.34 -2.11 -11.25
N GLU A 346 -5.34 -1.59 -11.95
CA GLU A 346 -5.21 -1.22 -13.36
C GLU A 346 -4.27 -0.02 -13.55
N ALA A 347 -4.30 0.95 -12.64
CA ALA A 347 -3.35 2.06 -12.62
C ALA A 347 -1.90 1.56 -12.45
N LEU A 348 -1.67 0.64 -11.50
CA LEU A 348 -0.37 0.04 -11.25
C LEU A 348 0.07 -0.92 -12.35
N ARG A 349 -0.84 -1.59 -13.05
CA ARG A 349 -0.52 -2.37 -14.23
C ARG A 349 0.06 -1.48 -15.33
N LEU A 350 -0.54 -0.34 -15.58
CA LEU A 350 -0.05 0.62 -16.57
C LEU A 350 1.26 1.27 -16.13
N ASN A 351 1.40 1.62 -14.88
CA ASN A 351 2.59 2.28 -14.34
C ASN A 351 2.98 1.64 -12.99
N PRO A 352 3.67 0.49 -13.00
CA PRO A 352 4.05 -0.17 -11.74
C PRO A 352 5.02 0.70 -10.92
N PRO A 353 4.94 0.67 -9.58
CA PRO A 353 5.86 1.38 -8.69
C PRO A 353 7.31 1.02 -8.93
N VAL A 354 7.58 -0.24 -9.28
CA VAL A 354 8.89 -0.75 -9.67
C VAL A 354 8.85 -1.13 -11.15
N PRO A 355 9.04 -0.16 -12.08
CA PRO A 355 8.90 -0.41 -13.51
C PRO A 355 10.07 -1.21 -14.11
N PHE A 356 11.18 -1.29 -13.39
CA PHE A 356 12.42 -1.94 -13.86
C PHE A 356 13.02 -2.84 -12.77
N LEU A 357 13.44 -4.06 -13.16
CA LEU A 357 14.14 -4.99 -12.28
C LEU A 357 15.49 -5.36 -12.89
N PRO A 358 16.61 -5.17 -12.19
CA PRO A 358 17.90 -5.56 -12.69
C PRO A 358 18.15 -7.06 -12.52
N ARG A 359 18.84 -7.66 -13.47
CA ARG A 359 19.36 -9.01 -13.42
C ARG A 359 20.77 -9.05 -14.02
N LYS A 360 21.49 -10.12 -13.75
CA LYS A 360 22.77 -10.44 -14.38
C LYS A 360 22.75 -11.89 -14.87
N THR A 361 23.25 -12.16 -16.08
CA THR A 361 23.33 -13.52 -16.59
C THR A 361 24.51 -14.28 -15.99
N LYS A 362 24.26 -15.48 -15.44
CA LYS A 362 25.30 -16.40 -14.91
C LYS A 362 25.97 -17.21 -16.03
N GLU A 363 25.28 -17.39 -17.16
CA GLU A 363 25.75 -18.08 -18.36
C GLU A 363 25.07 -17.48 -19.60
N ALA A 364 25.42 -17.95 -20.79
CA ALA A 364 24.75 -17.51 -22.00
C ALA A 364 23.30 -18.01 -22.05
N ILE A 365 22.37 -17.13 -22.40
CA ILE A 365 20.94 -17.40 -22.38
C ILE A 365 20.34 -17.16 -23.76
N ASP A 366 19.76 -18.20 -24.34
CA ASP A 366 18.93 -18.09 -25.52
C ASP A 366 17.51 -17.68 -25.15
N LEU A 367 17.03 -16.56 -25.65
CA LEU A 367 15.66 -16.06 -25.45
C LEU A 367 14.64 -16.67 -26.43
N GLY A 368 15.13 -17.44 -27.45
CA GLY A 368 14.29 -18.12 -28.43
C GLY A 368 13.95 -17.29 -29.67
N ASP A 369 14.23 -15.99 -29.69
CA ASP A 369 13.93 -15.09 -30.84
C ASP A 369 15.22 -14.73 -31.60
N SER A 370 16.10 -15.68 -31.82
CA SER A 370 17.44 -15.48 -32.38
C SER A 370 18.34 -14.54 -31.55
N THR A 371 17.94 -14.25 -30.30
CA THR A 371 18.69 -13.41 -29.38
C THR A 371 19.33 -14.27 -28.30
N VAL A 372 20.67 -14.27 -28.28
CA VAL A 372 21.45 -14.88 -27.21
C VAL A 372 22.06 -13.76 -26.37
N ILE A 373 21.79 -13.77 -25.06
CA ILE A 373 22.45 -12.88 -24.12
C ILE A 373 23.70 -13.60 -23.60
N PRO A 374 24.91 -13.04 -23.79
CA PRO A 374 26.14 -13.65 -23.28
C PRO A 374 26.16 -13.72 -21.75
N LYS A 375 27.05 -14.54 -21.21
CA LYS A 375 27.37 -14.57 -19.77
C LYS A 375 27.82 -13.20 -19.27
N ASP A 376 27.56 -12.93 -17.96
CA ASP A 376 28.01 -11.74 -17.25
C ASP A 376 27.46 -10.40 -17.78
N ARG A 377 26.30 -10.41 -18.45
CA ARG A 377 25.64 -9.20 -18.96
C ARG A 377 24.59 -8.70 -17.97
N ASN A 378 24.51 -7.38 -17.86
CA ASN A 378 23.41 -6.73 -17.15
C ASN A 378 22.15 -6.78 -18.02
N VAL A 379 21.03 -7.09 -17.36
CA VAL A 379 19.71 -7.17 -17.98
C VAL A 379 18.75 -6.33 -17.16
N ILE A 380 17.98 -5.50 -17.82
CA ILE A 380 16.89 -4.73 -17.21
C ILE A 380 15.57 -5.32 -17.69
N LEU A 381 14.76 -5.75 -16.77
CA LEU A 381 13.41 -6.23 -17.02
C LEU A 381 12.46 -5.04 -16.98
N ALA A 382 11.88 -4.66 -18.11
CA ALA A 382 10.86 -3.62 -18.17
C ALA A 382 9.49 -4.20 -17.76
N VAL A 383 9.24 -4.27 -16.46
CA VAL A 383 7.98 -4.80 -15.91
C VAL A 383 6.79 -4.04 -16.45
N GLY A 384 6.87 -2.70 -16.53
CA GLY A 384 5.81 -1.87 -17.10
C GLY A 384 5.50 -2.14 -18.58
N ALA A 385 6.45 -2.69 -19.35
CA ALA A 385 6.18 -3.19 -20.70
C ALA A 385 5.53 -4.57 -20.65
N ALA A 386 6.04 -5.48 -19.82
CA ALA A 386 5.54 -6.85 -19.71
C ALA A 386 4.10 -6.92 -19.21
N THR A 387 3.68 -5.99 -18.34
CA THR A 387 2.28 -5.84 -17.87
C THR A 387 1.36 -5.27 -18.93
N ARG A 388 1.90 -4.64 -19.98
CA ARG A 388 1.17 -4.19 -21.17
C ARG A 388 1.11 -5.25 -22.27
N ASP A 389 1.97 -6.28 -22.24
CA ASP A 389 1.94 -7.41 -23.17
C ASP A 389 0.76 -8.34 -22.87
N PHE A 390 -0.41 -7.73 -22.71
CA PHE A 390 -1.72 -8.32 -22.41
C PHE A 390 -2.69 -8.05 -23.55
N LYS A 391 -3.59 -8.94 -23.80
CA LYS A 391 -4.63 -8.75 -24.83
C LYS A 391 -6.01 -8.82 -24.17
N PRO A 392 -6.99 -8.05 -24.68
CA PRO A 392 -6.94 -6.96 -25.66
C PRO A 392 -6.62 -5.59 -25.01
N ASP A 393 -6.27 -4.60 -25.84
CA ASP A 393 -6.08 -3.19 -25.47
C ASP A 393 -5.07 -2.95 -24.33
N PRO A 394 -3.78 -3.26 -24.56
CA PRO A 394 -2.77 -3.28 -23.51
C PRO A 394 -2.51 -1.90 -22.85
N ASP A 395 -2.66 -0.83 -23.62
CA ASP A 395 -2.41 0.55 -23.15
C ASP A 395 -3.68 1.26 -22.65
N CYS A 396 -4.86 0.66 -22.84
CA CYS A 396 -6.11 1.24 -22.36
C CYS A 396 -6.33 0.93 -20.88
N PHE A 397 -6.77 1.94 -20.12
CA PHE A 397 -7.22 1.75 -18.75
C PHE A 397 -8.56 0.97 -18.75
N ASN A 398 -8.60 -0.16 -18.06
CA ASN A 398 -9.80 -0.98 -17.94
C ASN A 398 -9.83 -1.71 -16.59
N ALA A 399 -10.54 -1.15 -15.63
CA ALA A 399 -10.71 -1.74 -14.30
C ALA A 399 -11.50 -3.06 -14.29
N ASN A 400 -12.24 -3.34 -15.36
CA ASN A 400 -13.04 -4.58 -15.48
C ASN A 400 -12.25 -5.76 -16.04
N ARG A 401 -10.92 -5.72 -16.04
CA ARG A 401 -10.10 -6.87 -16.42
C ARG A 401 -10.34 -8.03 -15.47
N LYS A 402 -10.61 -9.21 -16.02
CA LYS A 402 -10.91 -10.41 -15.24
C LYS A 402 -9.73 -10.88 -14.38
N GLU A 403 -8.52 -10.57 -14.80
CA GLU A 403 -7.29 -11.02 -14.13
C GLU A 403 -6.42 -9.82 -13.76
N ARG A 404 -6.04 -9.76 -12.50
CA ARG A 404 -5.04 -8.82 -12.00
C ARG A 404 -3.66 -9.37 -12.37
N ASP A 405 -2.80 -8.53 -12.95
CA ASP A 405 -1.48 -8.99 -13.40
C ASP A 405 -0.49 -9.09 -12.22
N PRO A 406 -0.08 -10.30 -11.82
CA PRO A 406 0.81 -10.49 -10.67
C PRO A 406 2.24 -10.01 -10.93
N LEU A 407 2.62 -9.71 -12.18
CA LEU A 407 3.99 -9.24 -12.48
C LEU A 407 4.34 -7.91 -11.83
N ILE A 408 3.35 -7.08 -11.48
CA ILE A 408 3.60 -5.84 -10.71
C ILE A 408 4.21 -6.13 -9.34
N PHE A 409 4.03 -7.34 -8.81
CA PHE A 409 4.64 -7.84 -7.57
C PHE A 409 5.70 -8.94 -7.82
N GLY A 410 6.21 -9.04 -9.04
CA GLY A 410 7.27 -9.98 -9.40
C GLY A 410 6.80 -11.41 -9.68
N GLY A 411 5.49 -11.66 -9.74
CA GLY A 411 4.89 -12.95 -10.08
C GLY A 411 3.79 -13.39 -9.11
N PRO A 412 3.06 -14.47 -9.42
CA PRO A 412 1.95 -14.97 -8.60
C PRO A 412 2.43 -15.57 -7.28
N GLU A 413 1.71 -15.24 -6.20
CA GLU A 413 1.98 -15.73 -4.86
C GLU A 413 1.85 -17.27 -4.76
N GLY A 414 2.74 -17.86 -3.96
CA GLY A 414 2.61 -19.26 -3.53
C GLY A 414 2.94 -20.33 -4.57
N THR A 415 3.28 -19.96 -5.80
CA THR A 415 3.59 -20.96 -6.85
C THR A 415 4.97 -21.57 -6.71
N GLY A 416 5.89 -20.95 -5.96
CA GLY A 416 7.30 -21.34 -5.87
C GLY A 416 8.11 -21.14 -7.19
N ALA A 417 7.43 -20.78 -8.27
CA ALA A 417 8.06 -20.58 -9.58
C ALA A 417 8.79 -19.23 -9.71
N PHE A 418 8.45 -18.27 -8.83
CA PHE A 418 9.00 -16.92 -8.84
C PHE A 418 9.76 -16.65 -7.53
N PRO A 419 11.05 -16.97 -7.45
CA PRO A 419 11.81 -16.92 -6.20
C PRO A 419 11.93 -15.52 -5.57
N HIS A 420 11.78 -14.48 -6.39
CA HIS A 420 11.82 -13.06 -5.95
C HIS A 420 10.46 -12.37 -5.98
N GLN A 421 9.38 -13.14 -5.88
CA GLN A 421 8.03 -12.59 -5.70
C GLN A 421 7.97 -11.72 -4.44
N CYS A 422 7.17 -10.65 -4.49
CA CYS A 422 6.98 -9.73 -3.36
C CYS A 422 6.29 -10.44 -2.19
N VAL A 423 6.93 -10.46 -1.04
CA VAL A 423 6.37 -11.04 0.20
C VAL A 423 5.40 -10.09 0.92
N GLY A 424 5.30 -8.83 0.45
CA GLY A 424 4.51 -7.77 1.08
C GLY A 424 3.28 -7.30 0.28
N GLU A 425 2.89 -8.00 -0.79
CA GLU A 425 1.73 -7.62 -1.62
C GLU A 425 0.46 -7.41 -0.78
N HIS A 426 0.14 -8.38 0.06
CA HIS A 426 -1.03 -8.37 0.94
C HIS A 426 -1.01 -7.28 2.03
N LEU A 427 0.15 -6.68 2.30
CA LEU A 427 0.31 -5.52 3.18
C LEU A 427 0.24 -4.21 2.41
N ALA A 428 0.89 -4.14 1.23
CA ALA A 428 1.04 -2.91 0.48
C ALA A 428 -0.29 -2.42 -0.10
N MET A 429 -1.07 -3.33 -0.69
CA MET A 429 -2.32 -2.95 -1.38
C MET A 429 -3.37 -2.33 -0.46
N PRO A 430 -3.67 -2.87 0.75
CA PRO A 430 -4.58 -2.20 1.69
C PRO A 430 -4.13 -0.80 2.08
N VAL A 431 -2.83 -0.60 2.33
CA VAL A 431 -2.29 0.72 2.70
C VAL A 431 -2.39 1.70 1.54
N ILE A 432 -2.02 1.27 0.32
CA ILE A 432 -2.19 2.09 -0.90
C ILE A 432 -3.66 2.49 -1.07
N ALA A 433 -4.58 1.53 -0.96
CA ALA A 433 -6.01 1.78 -1.11
C ALA A 433 -6.55 2.74 -0.03
N ARG A 434 -6.04 2.64 1.20
CA ARG A 434 -6.41 3.57 2.29
C ARG A 434 -5.95 4.99 1.99
N ILE A 435 -4.71 5.18 1.53
CA ILE A 435 -4.18 6.48 1.14
C ILE A 435 -4.99 7.05 -0.02
N VAL A 436 -5.18 6.26 -1.08
CA VAL A 436 -5.92 6.66 -2.28
C VAL A 436 -7.35 7.04 -1.94
N ARG A 437 -8.07 6.23 -1.14
CA ARG A 437 -9.42 6.54 -0.68
C ARG A 437 -9.47 7.86 0.08
N GLY A 438 -8.58 8.05 1.05
CA GLY A 438 -8.54 9.25 1.86
C GLY A 438 -8.31 10.51 1.02
N VAL A 439 -7.47 10.44 -0.01
CA VAL A 439 -7.22 11.55 -0.94
C VAL A 439 -8.42 11.80 -1.84
N LEU A 440 -9.05 10.76 -2.40
CA LEU A 440 -10.21 10.89 -3.27
C LEU A 440 -11.45 11.45 -2.58
N LEU A 441 -11.55 11.30 -1.25
CA LEU A 441 -12.64 11.87 -0.45
C LEU A 441 -12.49 13.38 -0.20
N LEU A 442 -11.40 14.01 -0.63
CA LEU A 442 -11.22 15.46 -0.50
C LEU A 442 -12.16 16.23 -1.43
N ASP A 443 -12.92 17.15 -0.87
CA ASP A 443 -13.82 18.01 -1.65
C ASP A 443 -13.02 19.00 -2.50
N GLY A 444 -13.34 19.07 -3.79
CA GLY A 444 -12.64 19.92 -4.75
C GLY A 444 -11.18 19.53 -4.98
N LEU A 445 -10.86 18.23 -4.81
CA LEU A 445 -9.54 17.70 -5.12
C LEU A 445 -9.17 18.00 -6.58
N ALA A 446 -8.04 18.64 -6.79
CA ALA A 446 -7.52 19.00 -8.11
C ALA A 446 -5.99 19.05 -8.13
N GLU A 447 -5.41 18.92 -9.31
CA GLU A 447 -4.00 19.21 -9.54
C GLU A 447 -3.75 20.72 -9.40
N THR A 448 -2.57 21.10 -8.90
CA THR A 448 -2.17 22.52 -8.81
C THR A 448 -1.55 22.99 -10.12
N LEU A 449 -1.60 24.31 -10.36
CA LEU A 449 -0.89 24.92 -11.46
C LEU A 449 0.59 25.15 -11.08
N ASN A 450 1.49 24.85 -12.00
CA ASN A 450 2.87 25.23 -11.89
C ASN A 450 2.98 26.75 -12.09
N PRO A 451 3.41 27.52 -11.08
CA PRO A 451 3.43 28.99 -11.18
C PRO A 451 4.42 29.53 -12.22
N ARG A 452 5.37 28.70 -12.69
CA ARG A 452 6.37 29.09 -13.70
C ARG A 452 5.88 28.87 -15.13
N THR A 453 5.14 27.77 -15.38
CA THR A 453 4.72 27.40 -16.74
C THR A 453 3.24 27.65 -16.99
N GLY A 454 2.41 27.81 -15.94
CA GLY A 454 0.96 27.88 -16.03
C GLY A 454 0.29 26.55 -16.38
N GLU A 455 1.04 25.47 -16.48
CA GLU A 455 0.53 24.13 -16.74
C GLU A 455 0.21 23.41 -15.42
N LEU A 456 -0.64 22.38 -15.49
CA LEU A 456 -0.90 21.51 -14.34
C LEU A 456 0.39 20.76 -13.94
N PHE A 457 0.65 20.69 -12.65
CA PHE A 457 1.69 19.83 -12.14
C PHE A 457 1.35 18.38 -12.45
N ARG A 458 2.31 17.67 -13.00
CA ARG A 458 2.30 16.23 -13.15
C ARG A 458 3.19 15.59 -12.08
N LEU A 459 2.96 14.30 -11.81
CA LEU A 459 3.80 13.53 -10.91
C LEU A 459 5.26 13.56 -11.39
N GLU A 460 6.12 14.19 -10.61
CA GLU A 460 7.56 14.23 -10.87
C GLU A 460 8.23 12.94 -10.39
N LYS A 461 9.16 12.43 -11.20
CA LYS A 461 9.94 11.22 -10.88
C LYS A 461 11.43 11.44 -11.16
N SER A 462 12.29 10.97 -10.25
CA SER A 462 13.72 10.83 -10.53
C SER A 462 14.00 9.50 -11.23
N TRP A 463 14.82 9.55 -12.28
CA TRP A 463 15.20 8.40 -13.13
C TRP A 463 14.01 7.57 -13.65
N GLY A 464 12.82 8.17 -13.73
CA GLY A 464 11.59 7.51 -14.18
C GLY A 464 11.02 6.48 -13.22
N VAL A 465 11.53 6.39 -12.00
CA VAL A 465 11.16 5.39 -10.99
C VAL A 465 10.63 6.05 -9.73
N ASN A 466 11.46 6.81 -9.02
CA ASN A 466 11.15 7.35 -7.71
C ASN A 466 10.27 8.59 -7.81
N CYS A 467 9.06 8.54 -7.26
CA CYS A 467 8.16 9.68 -7.17
C CYS A 467 8.71 10.71 -6.18
N THR A 468 8.87 11.95 -6.63
CA THR A 468 9.56 13.00 -5.85
C THR A 468 8.64 14.13 -5.44
N LYS A 469 7.60 14.43 -6.25
CA LYS A 469 6.69 15.55 -5.99
C LYS A 469 5.38 15.40 -6.74
N TYR A 470 4.26 15.66 -6.06
CA TYR A 470 2.94 15.76 -6.68
C TYR A 470 2.03 16.69 -5.88
N PRO A 471 2.08 18.00 -6.11
CA PRO A 471 1.27 18.96 -5.38
C PRO A 471 -0.18 18.92 -5.86
N LEU A 472 -1.08 18.72 -4.92
CA LEU A 472 -2.53 18.73 -5.10
C LEU A 472 -3.17 19.82 -4.25
N GLN A 473 -4.39 20.23 -4.62
CA GLN A 473 -5.21 21.16 -3.87
C GLN A 473 -6.60 20.59 -3.61
N PHE A 474 -7.26 21.11 -2.59
CA PHE A 474 -8.63 20.74 -2.22
C PHE A 474 -9.33 21.90 -1.53
N ASN A 475 -10.67 21.89 -1.48
CA ASN A 475 -11.46 22.93 -0.83
C ASN A 475 -11.73 22.62 0.64
N ARG A 476 -12.04 21.34 0.95
CA ARG A 476 -12.39 20.86 2.29
C ARG A 476 -11.75 19.51 2.56
N THR A 477 -11.46 19.23 3.82
CA THR A 477 -10.79 18.00 4.26
C THR A 477 -11.62 16.73 4.11
N SER A 478 -12.93 16.84 3.94
CA SER A 478 -13.80 15.73 3.53
C SER A 478 -15.11 16.27 2.96
N VAL A 479 -15.65 15.57 1.97
CA VAL A 479 -17.02 15.78 1.51
C VAL A 479 -18.01 15.32 2.60
N LEU A 480 -17.60 14.33 3.40
CA LEU A 480 -18.44 13.66 4.37
C LEU A 480 -17.62 13.34 5.63
N THR A 481 -17.91 14.02 6.75
CA THR A 481 -17.42 13.64 8.09
C THR A 481 -18.43 12.80 8.83
N GLN A 482 -19.72 12.92 8.48
CA GLN A 482 -20.83 12.25 9.12
C GLN A 482 -21.57 11.39 8.11
N PHE A 483 -21.90 10.17 8.48
CA PHE A 483 -22.55 9.19 7.61
C PHE A 483 -23.85 8.70 8.22
N PRO A 484 -24.97 8.71 7.48
CA PRO A 484 -26.18 8.06 7.90
C PRO A 484 -26.10 6.55 7.67
N LEU A 485 -26.53 5.79 8.67
CA LEU A 485 -26.81 4.35 8.56
C LEU A 485 -28.28 4.13 8.85
N ILE A 486 -28.98 3.44 7.95
CA ILE A 486 -30.39 3.11 8.09
C ILE A 486 -30.56 1.62 7.77
N VAL A 487 -30.63 0.81 8.81
CA VAL A 487 -30.78 -0.66 8.70
C VAL A 487 -32.23 -1.01 9.01
N ILE A 488 -32.90 -1.64 8.06
CA ILE A 488 -34.29 -2.09 8.22
C ILE A 488 -34.35 -3.60 8.08
N MET A 489 -34.67 -4.28 9.17
CA MET A 489 -34.72 -5.73 9.27
C MET A 489 -36.14 -6.22 9.49
N LYS A 490 -36.51 -7.33 8.87
CA LYS A 490 -37.82 -7.94 9.06
C LYS A 490 -37.88 -8.75 10.33
N VAL A 491 -38.97 -8.56 11.08
CA VAL A 491 -39.27 -9.35 12.28
C VAL A 491 -39.90 -10.67 11.86
N LYS A 492 -39.47 -11.78 12.48
CA LYS A 492 -40.01 -13.11 12.22
C LYS A 492 -41.50 -13.25 12.58
N ASN A 493 -42.14 -14.20 11.96
CA ASN A 493 -43.50 -14.61 12.31
C ASN A 493 -43.51 -15.63 13.47
N PRO A 494 -44.47 -15.59 14.38
CA PRO A 494 -45.54 -14.59 14.52
C PRO A 494 -44.99 -13.25 15.05
N VAL A 495 -45.29 -12.16 14.33
CA VAL A 495 -44.76 -10.81 14.65
C VAL A 495 -45.02 -10.40 16.07
N SER A 496 -46.23 -10.64 16.59
CA SER A 496 -46.61 -10.27 17.97
C SER A 496 -45.69 -10.88 19.05
N VAL A 497 -45.19 -12.09 18.83
CA VAL A 497 -44.27 -12.78 19.76
C VAL A 497 -42.85 -12.21 19.65
N HIS A 498 -42.36 -12.11 18.43
CA HIS A 498 -40.98 -11.68 18.21
C HIS A 498 -40.78 -10.18 18.43
N ALA A 499 -41.76 -9.35 18.10
CA ALA A 499 -41.71 -7.91 18.37
C ALA A 499 -41.75 -7.59 19.87
N GLU A 500 -42.59 -8.26 20.65
CA GLU A 500 -42.59 -8.09 22.10
C GLU A 500 -41.28 -8.51 22.75
N ALA A 501 -40.70 -9.63 22.32
CA ALA A 501 -39.38 -10.04 22.78
C ALA A 501 -38.30 -8.99 22.45
N LEU A 502 -38.28 -8.46 21.22
CA LEU A 502 -37.36 -7.40 20.80
C LEU A 502 -37.51 -6.14 21.63
N LYS A 503 -38.76 -5.70 21.93
CA LYS A 503 -39.02 -4.53 22.79
C LYS A 503 -38.42 -4.70 24.19
N GLU A 504 -38.57 -5.86 24.78
CA GLU A 504 -37.97 -6.15 26.09
C GLU A 504 -36.46 -6.22 26.03
N ILE A 505 -35.86 -6.87 25.02
CA ILE A 505 -34.40 -6.91 24.79
C ILE A 505 -33.85 -5.50 24.67
N ILE A 506 -34.46 -4.66 23.84
CA ILE A 506 -34.01 -3.28 23.62
C ILE A 506 -34.14 -2.47 24.92
N LYS A 507 -35.27 -2.55 25.64
CA LYS A 507 -35.50 -1.86 26.89
C LYS A 507 -34.42 -2.20 27.94
N TYR A 508 -34.13 -3.47 28.15
CA TYR A 508 -33.12 -3.89 29.10
C TYR A 508 -31.68 -3.69 28.58
N GLY A 509 -31.47 -3.71 27.27
CA GLY A 509 -30.19 -3.47 26.64
C GLY A 509 -29.80 -2.01 26.50
N ALA A 510 -30.77 -1.07 26.56
CA ALA A 510 -30.56 0.36 26.31
C ALA A 510 -29.38 0.97 27.09
N PRO A 511 -29.25 0.76 28.42
CA PRO A 511 -28.14 1.36 29.18
C PRO A 511 -26.77 0.87 28.71
N LYS A 512 -26.66 -0.40 28.29
CA LYS A 512 -25.44 -0.99 27.77
C LYS A 512 -25.13 -0.42 26.39
N ILE A 513 -26.15 -0.27 25.54
CA ILE A 513 -26.03 0.35 24.20
C ILE A 513 -25.49 1.77 24.35
N GLU A 514 -26.17 2.61 25.16
CA GLU A 514 -25.78 4.01 25.37
C GLU A 514 -24.35 4.15 25.86
N LYS A 515 -23.95 3.34 26.84
CA LYS A 515 -22.59 3.33 27.33
C LYS A 515 -21.60 3.04 26.23
N LYS A 516 -21.86 2.01 25.41
CA LYS A 516 -20.94 1.61 24.31
C LYS A 516 -20.93 2.60 23.15
N LEU A 517 -22.04 3.28 22.87
CA LEU A 517 -22.10 4.38 21.92
C LEU A 517 -21.26 5.57 22.40
N ARG A 518 -21.29 5.91 23.68
CA ARG A 518 -20.42 6.94 24.27
C ARG A 518 -18.96 6.52 24.24
N ASP A 519 -18.64 5.28 24.64
CA ASP A 519 -17.28 4.74 24.63
C ASP A 519 -16.68 4.72 23.21
N ALA A 520 -17.51 4.50 22.19
CA ALA A 520 -17.11 4.54 20.80
C ALA A 520 -16.64 5.93 20.34
N GLY A 521 -17.28 6.99 20.84
CA GLY A 521 -16.93 8.37 20.50
C GLY A 521 -17.09 8.74 19.01
N HIS A 522 -17.94 8.01 18.28
CA HIS A 522 -18.15 8.18 16.84
C HIS A 522 -19.62 8.32 16.43
N VAL A 523 -20.54 8.27 17.38
CA VAL A 523 -21.97 8.26 17.10
C VAL A 523 -22.57 9.58 17.55
N HIS A 524 -23.12 10.34 16.59
CA HIS A 524 -23.82 11.58 16.85
C HIS A 524 -25.22 11.32 17.38
N PHE A 525 -25.95 10.45 16.69
CA PHE A 525 -27.32 10.08 17.00
C PHE A 525 -27.56 8.62 16.72
N ALA A 526 -28.37 7.96 17.53
CA ALA A 526 -28.81 6.59 17.31
C ALA A 526 -30.22 6.40 17.84
N TRP A 527 -31.07 5.72 17.09
CA TRP A 527 -32.39 5.33 17.51
C TRP A 527 -32.83 4.02 16.87
N LEU A 528 -33.71 3.32 17.62
CA LEU A 528 -34.35 2.08 17.19
C LEU A 528 -35.86 2.34 17.11
N LEU A 529 -36.48 1.94 16.00
CA LEU A 529 -37.91 2.13 15.74
C LEU A 529 -38.51 0.85 15.19
N PHE A 530 -39.75 0.56 15.61
CA PHE A 530 -40.58 -0.43 14.96
C PHE A 530 -41.43 0.24 13.88
N LEU A 531 -41.52 -0.39 12.72
CA LEU A 531 -42.22 0.10 11.54
C LEU A 531 -43.30 -0.91 11.10
N GLU A 532 -44.30 -0.42 10.36
CA GLU A 532 -45.33 -1.24 9.71
C GLU A 532 -46.00 -2.25 10.66
N ASN A 533 -46.59 -1.76 11.74
CA ASN A 533 -47.21 -2.59 12.78
C ASN A 533 -46.25 -3.65 13.36
N ASP A 534 -45.06 -3.23 13.70
CA ASP A 534 -44.00 -4.04 14.30
C ASP A 534 -43.40 -5.16 13.39
N THR A 535 -43.76 -5.17 12.12
CA THR A 535 -43.20 -6.17 11.16
C THR A 535 -41.77 -5.91 10.80
N LYS A 536 -41.23 -4.71 11.08
CA LYS A 536 -39.85 -4.32 10.80
C LYS A 536 -39.24 -3.61 12.00
N LEU A 537 -37.98 -3.87 12.26
CA LEU A 537 -37.12 -3.14 13.18
C LEU A 537 -36.15 -2.28 12.39
N MET A 538 -36.14 -0.98 12.62
CA MET A 538 -35.19 -0.04 12.04
C MET A 538 -34.18 0.41 13.08
N LEU A 539 -32.90 0.25 12.78
CA LEU A 539 -31.79 0.94 13.44
C LEU A 539 -31.36 2.09 12.54
N SER A 540 -31.34 3.30 13.06
CA SER A 540 -30.78 4.44 12.37
C SER A 540 -29.72 5.12 13.22
N THR A 541 -28.58 5.44 12.62
CA THR A 541 -27.50 6.16 13.28
C THR A 541 -26.88 7.20 12.35
N ILE A 542 -26.27 8.23 12.93
CA ILE A 542 -25.36 9.14 12.27
C ILE A 542 -24.02 8.96 12.96
N TYR A 543 -22.99 8.60 12.21
CA TYR A 543 -21.68 8.23 12.75
C TYR A 543 -20.54 8.87 11.96
N ASP A 544 -19.36 8.94 12.57
CA ASP A 544 -18.11 9.36 11.95
C ASP A 544 -17.34 8.16 11.44
N ARG A 545 -16.50 8.37 10.43
CA ARG A 545 -15.53 7.41 9.89
C ARG A 545 -16.10 6.40 8.90
N ASP A 546 -15.35 5.31 8.65
CA ASP A 546 -15.73 4.32 7.66
C ASP A 546 -16.75 3.30 8.22
N PHE A 547 -17.56 2.79 7.31
CA PHE A 547 -18.65 1.86 7.63
C PHE A 547 -18.14 0.56 8.25
N ASP A 548 -17.12 -0.05 7.67
CA ASP A 548 -16.69 -1.39 8.06
C ASP A 548 -16.11 -1.39 9.48
N SER A 549 -15.20 -0.45 9.77
CA SER A 549 -14.65 -0.27 11.12
C SER A 549 -15.73 0.08 12.15
N TYR A 550 -16.74 0.86 11.76
CA TYR A 550 -17.85 1.23 12.63
C TYR A 550 -18.71 0.01 12.99
N ILE A 551 -19.10 -0.79 12.01
CA ILE A 551 -19.95 -1.96 12.24
C ILE A 551 -19.19 -3.09 12.95
N GLU A 552 -17.93 -3.32 12.59
CA GLU A 552 -17.09 -4.32 13.26
C GLU A 552 -16.88 -4.00 14.74
N TYR A 553 -16.72 -2.71 15.09
CA TYR A 553 -16.68 -2.29 16.50
C TYR A 553 -17.89 -2.79 17.28
N PHE A 554 -19.10 -2.67 16.73
CA PHE A 554 -20.30 -3.13 17.41
C PHE A 554 -20.39 -4.65 17.50
N ALA A 555 -19.96 -5.39 16.49
CA ALA A 555 -19.87 -6.85 16.56
C ALA A 555 -19.04 -7.30 17.77
N LEU A 556 -17.92 -6.63 18.00
CA LEU A 556 -16.99 -6.96 19.08
C LEU A 556 -17.43 -6.43 20.46
N GLN A 557 -18.03 -5.22 20.54
CA GLN A 557 -18.31 -4.56 21.82
C GLN A 557 -19.71 -4.86 22.39
N ILE A 558 -20.69 -5.05 21.51
CA ILE A 558 -22.07 -5.35 21.89
C ILE A 558 -22.64 -6.56 21.12
N GLY A 559 -21.79 -7.42 20.58
CA GLY A 559 -22.19 -8.63 19.86
C GLY A 559 -23.20 -9.47 20.63
N SER A 560 -22.99 -9.66 21.94
CA SER A 560 -23.92 -10.39 22.80
C SER A 560 -25.35 -9.81 22.83
N LEU A 561 -25.53 -8.53 22.52
CA LEU A 561 -26.86 -7.96 22.40
C LEU A 561 -27.47 -8.29 21.03
N PHE A 562 -26.66 -8.23 19.98
CA PHE A 562 -27.12 -8.66 18.65
C PHE A 562 -27.47 -10.15 18.63
N ASP A 563 -26.75 -10.97 19.40
CA ASP A 563 -27.06 -12.40 19.57
C ASP A 563 -28.44 -12.63 20.23
N LEU A 564 -28.95 -11.67 20.98
CA LEU A 564 -30.32 -11.68 21.50
C LEU A 564 -31.34 -11.16 20.48
N ILE A 565 -30.98 -10.18 19.65
CA ILE A 565 -31.86 -9.56 18.66
C ILE A 565 -32.07 -10.45 17.43
N PHE A 566 -31.01 -11.00 16.86
CA PHE A 566 -31.05 -11.73 15.61
C PHE A 566 -31.88 -13.02 15.59
N PRO A 567 -32.08 -13.78 16.69
CA PRO A 567 -33.04 -14.86 16.72
C PRO A 567 -34.47 -14.47 16.34
N HIS A 568 -34.82 -13.17 16.47
CA HIS A 568 -36.13 -12.61 16.16
C HIS A 568 -36.21 -11.91 14.80
N ILE A 569 -35.10 -11.88 14.02
CA ILE A 569 -34.98 -11.25 12.72
C ILE A 569 -34.89 -12.31 11.60
N GLU A 570 -35.60 -12.08 10.47
CA GLU A 570 -35.42 -12.91 9.27
C GLU A 570 -34.00 -12.69 8.69
N ASP A 571 -33.46 -13.75 8.07
CA ASP A 571 -32.15 -13.72 7.38
C ASP A 571 -30.99 -13.14 8.24
N ALA A 572 -30.98 -13.47 9.52
CA ALA A 572 -29.96 -13.04 10.46
C ALA A 572 -28.59 -13.68 10.14
N PRO A 573 -27.47 -12.99 10.48
CA PRO A 573 -26.13 -13.56 10.28
C PRO A 573 -25.88 -14.75 11.23
N PRO A 574 -24.80 -15.52 11.00
CA PRO A 574 -24.33 -16.51 11.96
C PRO A 574 -24.05 -15.90 13.33
N MET A 575 -24.30 -16.70 14.38
CA MET A 575 -24.13 -16.29 15.77
C MET A 575 -23.18 -17.26 16.50
N PRO A 576 -22.41 -16.79 17.48
CA PRO A 576 -22.35 -15.41 17.99
C PRO A 576 -21.67 -14.44 17.01
N VAL A 577 -22.19 -13.22 16.88
CA VAL A 577 -21.69 -12.26 15.87
C VAL A 577 -20.24 -11.86 16.10
N SER A 578 -19.74 -11.95 17.33
CA SER A 578 -18.33 -11.70 17.66
C SER A 578 -17.36 -12.72 17.03
N GLU A 579 -17.84 -13.94 16.71
CA GLU A 579 -17.06 -14.97 16.00
C GLU A 579 -17.20 -14.84 14.48
N PHE A 580 -18.23 -14.14 14.00
CA PHE A 580 -18.54 -13.96 12.59
C PHE A 580 -18.65 -12.46 12.22
N PRO A 581 -17.65 -11.61 12.56
CA PRO A 581 -17.75 -10.17 12.38
C PRO A 581 -17.89 -9.75 10.91
N LYS A 582 -17.30 -10.50 9.99
CA LYS A 582 -17.41 -10.23 8.55
C LYS A 582 -18.82 -10.46 8.03
N GLU A 583 -19.41 -11.59 8.39
CA GLU A 583 -20.80 -11.93 8.02
C GLU A 583 -21.78 -10.95 8.64
N PHE A 584 -21.49 -10.45 9.84
CA PHE A 584 -22.26 -9.39 10.46
C PHE A 584 -22.16 -8.09 9.68
N VAL A 585 -20.95 -7.63 9.31
CA VAL A 585 -20.74 -6.44 8.47
C VAL A 585 -21.49 -6.57 7.15
N ASP A 586 -21.38 -7.72 6.47
CA ASP A 586 -22.05 -7.98 5.20
C ASP A 586 -23.58 -7.98 5.35
N THR A 587 -24.11 -8.51 6.45
CA THR A 587 -25.55 -8.49 6.76
C THR A 587 -26.04 -7.06 7.00
N ILE A 588 -25.33 -6.27 7.81
CA ILE A 588 -25.70 -4.87 8.05
C ILE A 588 -25.62 -4.05 6.75
N ARG A 589 -24.61 -4.31 5.91
CA ARG A 589 -24.50 -3.68 4.58
C ARG A 589 -25.69 -4.04 3.68
N HIS A 590 -26.12 -5.28 3.69
CA HIS A 590 -27.29 -5.74 2.92
C HIS A 590 -28.58 -5.04 3.34
N TYR A 591 -28.77 -4.83 4.65
CA TYR A 591 -29.95 -4.16 5.20
C TYR A 591 -29.83 -2.63 5.26
N ASN A 592 -28.71 -2.06 4.89
CA ASN A 592 -28.50 -0.61 4.88
C ASN A 592 -29.26 0.04 3.71
N HIS A 593 -30.20 0.91 4.03
CA HIS A 593 -30.97 1.68 3.07
C HIS A 593 -30.32 3.04 2.82
N ARG A 594 -30.17 3.37 1.55
CA ARG A 594 -29.62 4.66 1.15
C ARG A 594 -30.59 5.79 1.43
N THR A 595 -30.05 6.94 1.79
CA THR A 595 -30.81 8.19 1.79
C THR A 595 -31.25 8.55 0.35
N ALA A 596 -32.41 9.18 0.20
CA ALA A 596 -32.93 9.56 -1.12
C ALA A 596 -31.93 10.46 -1.87
N ALA A 597 -31.49 10.02 -3.04
CA ALA A 597 -30.48 10.70 -3.87
C ALA A 597 -29.16 11.04 -3.12
N GLY A 598 -28.79 10.26 -2.09
CA GLY A 598 -27.63 10.55 -1.27
C GLY A 598 -27.79 11.79 -0.37
N TYR A 599 -29.01 12.34 -0.27
CA TYR A 599 -29.22 13.56 0.50
C TYR A 599 -29.16 13.31 2.01
N PHE A 600 -28.22 13.97 2.63
CA PHE A 600 -28.06 14.07 4.07
C PHE A 600 -27.66 15.51 4.43
N PHE A 601 -28.44 16.16 5.27
CA PHE A 601 -28.11 17.49 5.76
C PHE A 601 -27.57 17.41 7.18
N SER A 602 -26.41 18.01 7.42
CA SER A 602 -25.87 18.27 8.74
C SER A 602 -25.61 19.77 8.89
N ALA A 603 -26.04 20.33 10.02
CA ALA A 603 -25.70 21.72 10.38
C ALA A 603 -24.20 21.89 10.71
N TYR A 604 -23.51 20.79 10.99
CA TYR A 604 -22.09 20.74 11.38
C TYR A 604 -21.32 19.70 10.54
N PRO A 605 -21.33 19.79 9.21
CA PRO A 605 -20.83 18.73 8.32
C PRO A 605 -19.32 18.45 8.47
N MET A 606 -18.61 19.33 9.15
CA MET A 606 -17.16 19.25 9.39
C MET A 606 -16.80 18.87 10.83
N ALA A 607 -17.79 18.69 11.71
CA ALA A 607 -17.56 18.37 13.11
C ALA A 607 -17.77 16.87 13.36
N ASP A 608 -16.72 16.19 13.83
CA ASP A 608 -16.85 14.86 14.39
C ASP A 608 -17.33 14.91 15.86
N VAL A 609 -17.70 13.75 16.39
CA VAL A 609 -18.19 13.63 17.77
C VAL A 609 -17.15 14.16 18.77
N SER A 610 -15.87 13.95 18.52
CA SER A 610 -14.81 14.38 19.44
C SER A 610 -14.70 15.90 19.50
N MET A 611 -14.83 16.59 18.35
CA MET A 611 -14.86 18.05 18.29
C MET A 611 -16.06 18.62 19.05
N ILE A 612 -17.24 17.98 18.87
CA ILE A 612 -18.47 18.42 19.52
C ILE A 612 -18.39 18.21 21.03
N THR A 613 -17.95 17.03 21.48
CA THR A 613 -17.85 16.70 22.90
C THR A 613 -16.76 17.49 23.62
N HIS A 614 -15.69 17.88 22.91
CA HIS A 614 -14.68 18.77 23.48
C HIS A 614 -15.22 20.17 23.74
N GLN A 615 -16.06 20.68 22.83
CA GLN A 615 -16.66 22.01 22.96
C GLN A 615 -17.87 22.03 23.86
N PHE A 616 -18.60 20.93 23.92
CA PHE A 616 -19.80 20.73 24.76
C PHE A 616 -19.66 19.40 25.52
N PRO A 617 -18.86 19.37 26.60
CA PRO A 617 -18.68 18.13 27.35
C PRO A 617 -20.04 17.65 27.87
N PRO A 618 -20.34 16.35 27.77
CA PRO A 618 -21.56 15.80 28.35
C PRO A 618 -21.55 16.10 29.84
N GLU A 619 -22.64 16.67 30.33
CA GLU A 619 -22.83 16.85 31.79
C GLU A 619 -22.74 15.46 32.44
N ASP A 620 -21.97 15.35 33.52
CA ASP A 620 -21.86 14.12 34.29
C ASP A 620 -23.27 13.76 34.81
N GLN A 621 -23.91 12.77 34.15
CA GLN A 621 -25.16 12.16 34.55
C GLN A 621 -24.92 10.87 35.30
#